data_2b1679fb8f9cb4d5f9b814a8eb95616c
#
_entry.id   2b1679fb8f9cb4d5f9b814a8eb95616c
#
_cell.length_a   1.000
_cell.length_b   1.000
_cell.length_c   1.000
_cell.angle_alpha   90.00
_cell.angle_beta   90.00
_cell.angle_gamma   90.00
#
_symmetry.space_group_name_H-M   'P 1'
#
loop_
_entity.id
_entity.type
_entity.pdbx_description
1 polymer ?
#
loop_
_entity_poly.entity_id
_entity_poly.type
_entity_poly.pdbx_seq_one_letter_code
_entity_poly.pdbx_strand_id
1 'polypeptide(L)'
;MSKEIALQQIRIKDPFWSGMQEKITDTVIPFQERVLNDKEEGVEKSHALDNFRIAAGLMEGEFYGMVFQDSDVAKWLEGVAYSLVIKPDAALEQRADDIIDIIAKAQQPDGYLNTFFTIKEPEHRWQNLLECHELYCAGHMMEAAVAYYEATGKDKLLGVMERMAQHIMNRFGEDKIPGIPGHQEVEIGLMRMYHATGKEAYKDMARYFLEERGKNPNFFKEETERRGWTHFGNMIPDDTKYNQSHATIYEQDEAVGHSVRAVYMYTAMADLAAEDHDEKLFAACRRLWENMTQKKMFITGGIGSTVEGEAFTKEYELPNDMNYAETCASIGLVFFARNMLKTEKNGRYADVMERALYNGIISGMQLDGKRFFYVNPLEVNPGVSGEIFGYKHVIPERPGWYACACCPPNLVRMVTSLGKYAWDEDETAVYSHLFLGQEAALGKADIRVESAYPWEGSVTYHVSAKIDELFTLAIHIPAYVKDLRVTVNGEAFDTAGEIRDGYLYIS
;
A
#
# COMPACT_ATOMS: atom_id res chain seq x y z
N MET A 1 0.40 5.33 22.41
CA MET A 1 0.35 5.08 20.95
C MET A 1 0.04 6.39 20.25
N SER A 2 0.66 6.68 19.12
CA SER A 2 0.35 7.89 18.35
C SER A 2 -0.97 7.72 17.60
N LYS A 3 -1.74 8.81 17.54
CA LYS A 3 -3.00 8.87 16.82
C LYS A 3 -2.72 9.14 15.34
N GLU A 4 -3.33 8.36 14.47
CA GLU A 4 -3.31 8.62 13.03
C GLU A 4 -4.07 9.93 12.72
N ILE A 5 -3.49 10.76 11.86
CA ILE A 5 -4.09 12.02 11.44
C ILE A 5 -4.97 11.77 10.22
N ALA A 6 -6.23 12.18 10.31
CA ALA A 6 -7.17 12.05 9.18
C ALA A 6 -6.72 12.90 7.98
N LEU A 7 -6.87 12.36 6.78
CA LEU A 7 -6.43 13.05 5.54
C LEU A 7 -7.09 14.42 5.37
N GLN A 8 -8.34 14.59 5.83
CA GLN A 8 -9.07 15.85 5.81
C GLN A 8 -8.40 16.98 6.61
N GLN A 9 -7.52 16.61 7.57
CA GLN A 9 -6.79 17.57 8.40
C GLN A 9 -5.51 18.09 7.74
N ILE A 10 -5.08 17.48 6.61
CA ILE A 10 -3.81 17.77 5.94
C ILE A 10 -4.09 18.28 4.52
N ARG A 11 -3.48 19.40 4.17
CA ARG A 11 -3.55 19.98 2.83
C ARG A 11 -2.15 20.27 2.30
N ILE A 12 -1.69 19.50 1.32
CA ILE A 12 -0.39 19.70 0.69
C ILE A 12 -0.40 20.94 -0.18
N LYS A 13 0.66 21.74 -0.11
CA LYS A 13 0.80 23.07 -0.73
C LYS A 13 2.13 23.27 -1.46
N ASP A 14 3.08 22.34 -1.31
CA ASP A 14 4.34 22.49 -2.04
C ASP A 14 4.14 22.32 -3.56
N PRO A 15 5.00 22.98 -4.38
CA PRO A 15 4.78 23.00 -5.83
C PRO A 15 4.88 21.64 -6.50
N PHE A 16 5.70 20.72 -5.94
CA PHE A 16 5.91 19.39 -6.52
C PHE A 16 4.74 18.46 -6.24
N TRP A 17 4.47 18.19 -4.95
CA TRP A 17 3.46 17.20 -4.58
C TRP A 17 2.03 17.66 -4.83
N SER A 18 1.72 18.96 -4.63
CA SER A 18 0.40 19.47 -5.02
C SER A 18 0.19 19.39 -6.52
N GLY A 19 1.23 19.66 -7.33
CA GLY A 19 1.17 19.48 -8.78
C GLY A 19 1.00 18.01 -9.19
N MET A 20 1.62 17.06 -8.47
CA MET A 20 1.41 15.63 -8.70
C MET A 20 0.00 15.19 -8.29
N GLN A 21 -0.51 15.66 -7.15
CA GLN A 21 -1.89 15.37 -6.75
C GLN A 21 -2.91 15.93 -7.74
N GLU A 22 -2.72 17.16 -8.23
CA GLU A 22 -3.56 17.75 -9.28
C GLU A 22 -3.51 16.94 -10.58
N LYS A 23 -2.32 16.50 -11.01
CA LYS A 23 -2.16 15.63 -12.17
C LYS A 23 -2.92 14.31 -11.98
N ILE A 24 -2.83 13.71 -10.82
CA ILE A 24 -3.55 12.46 -10.52
C ILE A 24 -5.05 12.68 -10.57
N THR A 25 -5.56 13.72 -9.92
CA THR A 25 -7.00 13.98 -9.90
C THR A 25 -7.55 14.34 -11.29
N ASP A 26 -6.85 15.17 -12.04
CA ASP A 26 -7.37 15.75 -13.27
C ASP A 26 -7.03 14.93 -14.53
N THR A 27 -6.03 14.06 -14.45
CA THR A 27 -5.55 13.30 -15.62
C THR A 27 -5.55 11.78 -15.38
N VAL A 28 -4.90 11.32 -14.31
CA VAL A 28 -4.65 9.88 -14.12
C VAL A 28 -5.93 9.14 -13.75
N ILE A 29 -6.71 9.63 -12.81
CA ILE A 29 -7.99 9.02 -12.39
C ILE A 29 -8.97 8.92 -13.58
N PRO A 30 -9.22 9.98 -14.35
CA PRO A 30 -10.07 9.88 -15.55
C PRO A 30 -9.50 8.96 -16.63
N PHE A 31 -8.17 8.92 -16.82
CA PHE A 31 -7.52 7.99 -17.74
C PHE A 31 -7.76 6.54 -17.32
N GLN A 32 -7.47 6.21 -16.06
CA GLN A 32 -7.67 4.86 -15.53
C GLN A 32 -9.15 4.43 -15.56
N GLU A 33 -10.09 5.34 -15.28
CA GLU A 33 -11.53 5.06 -15.42
C GLU A 33 -11.89 4.61 -16.83
N ARG A 34 -11.33 5.28 -17.87
CA ARG A 34 -11.57 4.88 -19.25
C ARG A 34 -10.92 3.53 -19.59
N VAL A 35 -9.73 3.26 -19.06
CA VAL A 35 -9.05 1.95 -19.19
C VAL A 35 -9.87 0.83 -18.55
N LEU A 36 -10.33 1.01 -17.33
CA LEU A 36 -11.14 0.03 -16.58
C LEU A 36 -12.50 -0.25 -17.26
N ASN A 37 -12.98 0.70 -18.08
CA ASN A 37 -14.18 0.58 -18.92
C ASN A 37 -13.88 0.18 -20.39
N ASP A 38 -12.63 -0.17 -20.73
CA ASP A 38 -12.18 -0.47 -22.10
C ASP A 38 -12.40 0.64 -23.14
N LYS A 39 -12.52 1.88 -22.67
CA LYS A 39 -12.78 3.07 -23.51
C LYS A 39 -11.52 3.84 -23.90
N GLU A 40 -10.34 3.43 -23.44
CA GLU A 40 -9.06 4.03 -23.84
C GLU A 40 -8.47 3.23 -25.00
N GLU A 41 -8.09 3.92 -26.09
CA GLU A 41 -7.49 3.30 -27.27
C GLU A 41 -5.96 3.20 -27.13
N GLY A 42 -5.36 2.18 -27.75
CA GLY A 42 -3.91 2.02 -27.80
C GLY A 42 -3.26 1.53 -26.52
N VAL A 43 -4.04 1.03 -25.58
CA VAL A 43 -3.58 0.40 -24.34
C VAL A 43 -4.13 -1.02 -24.20
N GLU A 44 -3.51 -1.82 -23.31
CA GLU A 44 -4.01 -3.15 -22.97
C GLU A 44 -5.42 -3.06 -22.39
N LYS A 45 -6.30 -3.99 -22.77
CA LYS A 45 -7.68 -4.03 -22.30
C LYS A 45 -7.76 -4.56 -20.87
N SER A 46 -8.57 -3.92 -20.05
CA SER A 46 -8.76 -4.29 -18.65
C SER A 46 -9.96 -5.22 -18.41
N HIS A 47 -11.11 -4.92 -19.00
CA HIS A 47 -12.42 -5.54 -18.77
C HIS A 47 -12.85 -5.56 -17.28
N ALA A 48 -12.15 -4.92 -16.39
CA ALA A 48 -12.39 -5.04 -14.95
C ALA A 48 -13.81 -4.62 -14.54
N LEU A 49 -14.32 -3.50 -15.08
CA LEU A 49 -15.70 -3.07 -14.80
C LEU A 49 -16.73 -3.91 -15.52
N ASP A 50 -16.44 -4.44 -16.71
CA ASP A 50 -17.34 -5.35 -17.40
C ASP A 50 -17.46 -6.69 -16.67
N ASN A 51 -16.39 -7.20 -16.09
CA ASN A 51 -16.46 -8.37 -15.20
C ASN A 51 -17.43 -8.14 -14.03
N PHE A 52 -17.41 -6.98 -13.39
CA PHE A 52 -18.38 -6.65 -12.34
C PHE A 52 -19.82 -6.54 -12.89
N ARG A 53 -20.03 -5.96 -14.10
CA ARG A 53 -21.34 -5.89 -14.73
C ARG A 53 -21.90 -7.28 -15.07
N ILE A 54 -21.04 -8.17 -15.54
CA ILE A 54 -21.42 -9.57 -15.84
C ILE A 54 -21.75 -10.31 -14.54
N ALA A 55 -20.92 -10.22 -13.52
CA ALA A 55 -21.18 -10.83 -12.20
C ALA A 55 -22.46 -10.30 -11.55
N ALA A 56 -22.81 -9.03 -11.81
CA ALA A 56 -24.04 -8.38 -11.34
C ALA A 56 -25.30 -8.74 -12.17
N GLY A 57 -25.15 -9.49 -13.27
CA GLY A 57 -26.23 -9.78 -14.21
C GLY A 57 -26.75 -8.58 -15.00
N LEU A 58 -25.92 -7.52 -15.14
CA LEU A 58 -26.24 -6.30 -15.88
C LEU A 58 -25.73 -6.35 -17.34
N MET A 59 -24.90 -7.33 -17.65
CA MET A 59 -24.31 -7.56 -18.94
C MET A 59 -24.14 -9.05 -19.17
N GLU A 60 -24.34 -9.52 -20.39
CA GLU A 60 -23.99 -10.88 -20.80
C GLU A 60 -22.53 -10.92 -21.28
N GLY A 61 -21.80 -11.97 -20.96
CA GLY A 61 -20.40 -12.15 -21.36
C GLY A 61 -19.67 -13.20 -20.57
N GLU A 62 -18.38 -13.32 -20.84
CA GLU A 62 -17.46 -14.20 -20.13
C GLU A 62 -16.44 -13.36 -19.36
N PHE A 63 -15.84 -13.93 -18.29
CA PHE A 63 -14.76 -13.30 -17.57
C PHE A 63 -13.53 -13.12 -18.47
N TYR A 64 -12.88 -11.95 -18.39
CA TYR A 64 -11.64 -11.66 -19.09
C TYR A 64 -10.61 -11.06 -18.12
N GLY A 65 -9.34 -11.36 -18.39
CA GLY A 65 -8.20 -10.81 -17.64
C GLY A 65 -7.66 -11.76 -16.57
N MET A 66 -6.94 -11.20 -15.64
CA MET A 66 -6.31 -11.95 -14.54
C MET A 66 -7.32 -12.28 -13.45
N VAL A 67 -7.14 -13.42 -12.78
CA VAL A 67 -8.01 -13.88 -11.68
C VAL A 67 -8.17 -12.86 -10.54
N PHE A 68 -7.25 -11.89 -10.44
CA PHE A 68 -7.23 -10.80 -9.47
C PHE A 68 -7.63 -9.44 -10.03
N GLN A 69 -8.28 -9.39 -11.20
CA GLN A 69 -8.65 -8.16 -11.90
C GLN A 69 -9.52 -7.21 -11.05
N ASP A 70 -10.32 -7.74 -10.14
CA ASP A 70 -11.16 -6.95 -9.20
C ASP A 70 -10.35 -5.94 -8.39
N SER A 71 -9.07 -6.25 -8.10
CA SER A 71 -8.21 -5.38 -7.31
C SER A 71 -7.86 -4.06 -8.01
N ASP A 72 -7.92 -4.00 -9.34
CA ASP A 72 -7.65 -2.77 -10.10
C ASP A 72 -8.77 -1.75 -9.87
N VAL A 73 -10.03 -2.20 -9.86
CA VAL A 73 -11.19 -1.36 -9.53
C VAL A 73 -11.13 -0.91 -8.07
N ALA A 74 -10.75 -1.81 -7.15
CA ALA A 74 -10.62 -1.50 -5.73
C ALA A 74 -9.60 -0.39 -5.49
N LYS A 75 -8.37 -0.52 -6.01
CA LYS A 75 -7.31 0.49 -5.84
C LYS A 75 -7.68 1.83 -6.51
N TRP A 76 -8.35 1.77 -7.66
CA TRP A 76 -8.84 2.98 -8.32
C TRP A 76 -9.89 3.71 -7.45
N LEU A 77 -10.87 2.97 -6.88
CA LEU A 77 -11.88 3.54 -5.96
C LEU A 77 -11.23 4.14 -4.70
N GLU A 78 -10.21 3.50 -4.14
CA GLU A 78 -9.46 4.04 -3.00
C GLU A 78 -8.77 5.35 -3.39
N GLY A 79 -8.12 5.41 -4.55
CA GLY A 79 -7.51 6.63 -5.07
C GLY A 79 -8.53 7.74 -5.34
N VAL A 80 -9.71 7.40 -5.86
CA VAL A 80 -10.84 8.33 -6.03
C VAL A 80 -11.28 8.88 -4.67
N ALA A 81 -11.46 8.03 -3.67
CA ALA A 81 -11.87 8.46 -2.34
C ALA A 81 -10.91 9.52 -1.78
N TYR A 82 -9.62 9.28 -1.82
CA TYR A 82 -8.62 10.26 -1.36
C TYR A 82 -8.59 11.52 -2.22
N SER A 83 -8.80 11.40 -3.54
CA SER A 83 -8.87 12.56 -4.43
C SER A 83 -10.04 13.48 -4.12
N LEU A 84 -11.18 12.94 -3.71
CA LEU A 84 -12.36 13.72 -3.29
C LEU A 84 -12.10 14.53 -2.01
N VAL A 85 -11.21 14.06 -1.13
CA VAL A 85 -10.75 14.85 0.04
C VAL A 85 -9.88 16.02 -0.40
N ILE A 86 -8.98 15.82 -1.39
CA ILE A 86 -8.08 16.86 -1.88
C ILE A 86 -8.85 17.92 -2.68
N LYS A 87 -9.70 17.46 -3.60
CA LYS A 87 -10.47 18.30 -4.54
C LYS A 87 -11.87 17.70 -4.70
N PRO A 88 -12.87 18.18 -3.97
CA PRO A 88 -14.24 17.71 -4.11
C PRO A 88 -14.75 17.84 -5.54
N ASP A 89 -15.28 16.73 -6.10
CA ASP A 89 -15.85 16.64 -7.45
C ASP A 89 -17.12 15.78 -7.40
N ALA A 90 -18.28 16.43 -7.41
CA ALA A 90 -19.57 15.74 -7.33
C ALA A 90 -19.84 14.79 -8.53
N ALA A 91 -19.26 15.08 -9.70
CA ALA A 91 -19.43 14.24 -10.87
C ALA A 91 -18.55 12.97 -10.76
N LEU A 92 -17.33 13.07 -10.22
CA LEU A 92 -16.49 11.91 -9.94
C LEU A 92 -17.09 11.07 -8.81
N GLU A 93 -17.60 11.70 -7.76
CA GLU A 93 -18.27 11.01 -6.64
C GLU A 93 -19.48 10.22 -7.14
N GLN A 94 -20.31 10.81 -8.01
CA GLN A 94 -21.45 10.10 -8.60
C GLN A 94 -21.03 8.88 -9.45
N ARG A 95 -19.95 9.00 -10.24
CA ARG A 95 -19.42 7.86 -11.02
C ARG A 95 -18.89 6.74 -10.09
N ALA A 96 -18.25 7.11 -8.99
CA ALA A 96 -17.82 6.14 -7.98
C ALA A 96 -19.03 5.45 -7.33
N ASP A 97 -20.08 6.19 -6.98
CA ASP A 97 -21.34 5.62 -6.47
C ASP A 97 -21.96 4.63 -7.46
N ASP A 98 -22.00 4.97 -8.74
CA ASP A 98 -22.52 4.10 -9.81
C ASP A 98 -21.73 2.78 -9.90
N ILE A 99 -20.42 2.84 -9.76
CA ILE A 99 -19.53 1.65 -9.74
C ILE A 99 -19.76 0.85 -8.46
N ILE A 100 -19.88 1.50 -7.30
CA ILE A 100 -20.20 0.84 -6.03
C ILE A 100 -21.56 0.13 -6.11
N ASP A 101 -22.53 0.69 -6.81
CA ASP A 101 -23.82 0.05 -7.04
C ASP A 101 -23.71 -1.24 -7.86
N ILE A 102 -22.84 -1.24 -8.86
CA ILE A 102 -22.52 -2.45 -9.65
C ILE A 102 -21.84 -3.50 -8.78
N ILE A 103 -20.84 -3.11 -7.99
CA ILE A 103 -20.13 -4.01 -7.07
C ILE A 103 -21.10 -4.62 -6.05
N ALA A 104 -21.99 -3.80 -5.46
CA ALA A 104 -22.99 -4.28 -4.52
C ALA A 104 -23.96 -5.30 -5.12
N LYS A 105 -24.32 -5.16 -6.40
CA LYS A 105 -25.14 -6.14 -7.13
C LYS A 105 -24.38 -7.41 -7.49
N ALA A 106 -23.07 -7.33 -7.71
CA ALA A 106 -22.21 -8.49 -8.01
C ALA A 106 -22.01 -9.40 -6.79
N GLN A 107 -22.19 -8.87 -5.57
CA GLN A 107 -22.05 -9.65 -4.36
C GLN A 107 -23.10 -10.76 -4.27
N GLN A 108 -22.63 -11.97 -3.97
CA GLN A 108 -23.48 -13.15 -3.87
C GLN A 108 -24.31 -13.15 -2.57
N PRO A 109 -25.42 -13.89 -2.51
CA PRO A 109 -26.32 -13.92 -1.34
C PRO A 109 -25.64 -14.33 -0.02
N ASP A 110 -24.56 -15.12 -0.08
CA ASP A 110 -23.77 -15.55 1.06
C ASP A 110 -22.70 -14.54 1.49
N GLY A 111 -22.65 -13.36 0.84
CA GLY A 111 -21.69 -12.29 1.08
C GLY A 111 -20.41 -12.38 0.27
N TYR A 112 -20.20 -13.45 -0.49
CA TYR A 112 -19.02 -13.63 -1.33
C TYR A 112 -18.93 -12.58 -2.45
N LEU A 113 -17.74 -12.06 -2.72
CA LEU A 113 -17.48 -11.10 -3.79
C LEU A 113 -16.14 -11.42 -4.47
N ASN A 114 -16.20 -11.92 -5.69
CA ASN A 114 -15.10 -12.06 -6.62
C ASN A 114 -15.67 -12.36 -8.00
N THR A 115 -15.28 -11.61 -9.02
CA THR A 115 -15.90 -11.72 -10.34
C THR A 115 -15.48 -12.99 -11.07
N PHE A 116 -14.20 -13.41 -10.99
CA PHE A 116 -13.71 -14.62 -11.66
C PHE A 116 -14.49 -15.86 -11.23
N PHE A 117 -14.56 -16.09 -9.93
CA PHE A 117 -15.24 -17.27 -9.39
C PHE A 117 -16.78 -17.15 -9.44
N THR A 118 -17.32 -15.96 -9.59
CA THR A 118 -18.77 -15.81 -9.80
C THR A 118 -19.16 -16.14 -11.24
N ILE A 119 -18.33 -15.72 -12.22
CA ILE A 119 -18.67 -15.86 -13.65
C ILE A 119 -18.19 -17.21 -14.20
N LYS A 120 -16.97 -17.62 -13.89
CA LYS A 120 -16.28 -18.69 -14.64
C LYS A 120 -16.18 -20.01 -13.90
N GLU A 121 -15.82 -19.99 -12.61
CA GLU A 121 -15.48 -21.21 -11.85
C GLU A 121 -16.08 -21.21 -10.44
N PRO A 122 -17.42 -21.08 -10.28
CA PRO A 122 -18.05 -20.94 -8.97
C PRO A 122 -17.82 -22.14 -8.04
N GLU A 123 -17.59 -23.31 -8.61
CA GLU A 123 -17.29 -24.55 -7.88
C GLU A 123 -15.89 -24.57 -7.28
N HIS A 124 -14.98 -23.72 -7.76
CA HIS A 124 -13.59 -23.66 -7.32
C HIS A 124 -13.31 -22.59 -6.24
N ARG A 125 -14.31 -21.88 -5.76
CA ARG A 125 -14.15 -20.86 -4.70
C ARG A 125 -13.36 -21.41 -3.52
N TRP A 126 -12.35 -20.66 -3.09
CA TRP A 126 -11.51 -20.95 -1.93
C TRP A 126 -10.71 -22.26 -2.01
N GLN A 127 -10.54 -22.86 -3.18
CA GLN A 127 -9.78 -24.09 -3.32
C GLN A 127 -8.29 -23.87 -3.62
N ASN A 128 -7.93 -22.71 -4.15
CA ASN A 128 -6.58 -22.38 -4.56
C ASN A 128 -6.14 -21.03 -3.98
N LEU A 129 -5.82 -21.02 -2.69
CA LEU A 129 -5.36 -19.82 -2.01
C LEU A 129 -3.95 -19.40 -2.47
N LEU A 130 -3.11 -20.34 -2.92
CA LEU A 130 -1.78 -20.06 -3.43
C LEU A 130 -1.80 -19.08 -4.61
N GLU A 131 -2.67 -19.34 -5.62
CA GLU A 131 -2.62 -18.68 -6.92
C GLU A 131 -3.77 -17.67 -7.15
N CYS A 132 -4.98 -17.95 -6.65
CA CYS A 132 -6.21 -17.31 -7.15
C CYS A 132 -6.62 -16.00 -6.48
N HIS A 133 -5.86 -15.49 -5.53
CA HIS A 133 -5.95 -14.11 -5.01
C HIS A 133 -7.33 -13.65 -4.51
N GLU A 134 -8.24 -14.56 -4.11
CA GLU A 134 -9.57 -14.17 -3.60
C GLU A 134 -9.46 -13.27 -2.35
N LEU A 135 -8.60 -13.65 -1.39
CA LEU A 135 -8.33 -12.85 -0.19
C LEU A 135 -7.63 -11.52 -0.51
N TYR A 136 -6.72 -11.49 -1.49
CA TYR A 136 -6.07 -10.26 -1.97
C TYR A 136 -7.09 -9.26 -2.54
N CYS A 137 -8.00 -9.71 -3.41
CA CYS A 137 -9.06 -8.87 -3.95
C CYS A 137 -9.99 -8.34 -2.86
N ALA A 138 -10.34 -9.20 -1.88
CA ALA A 138 -11.13 -8.80 -0.73
C ALA A 138 -10.43 -7.73 0.12
N GLY A 139 -9.12 -7.88 0.38
CA GLY A 139 -8.32 -6.92 1.13
C GLY A 139 -8.33 -5.53 0.48
N HIS A 140 -7.99 -5.44 -0.80
CA HIS A 140 -8.02 -4.18 -1.53
C HIS A 140 -9.41 -3.53 -1.57
N MET A 141 -10.46 -4.32 -1.70
CA MET A 141 -11.82 -3.78 -1.68
C MET A 141 -12.23 -3.31 -0.27
N MET A 142 -11.73 -3.95 0.80
CA MET A 142 -11.88 -3.46 2.18
C MET A 142 -11.19 -2.12 2.38
N GLU A 143 -9.96 -1.95 1.87
CA GLU A 143 -9.24 -0.68 1.91
C GLU A 143 -10.01 0.42 1.17
N ALA A 144 -10.50 0.13 -0.05
CA ALA A 144 -11.33 1.06 -0.81
C ALA A 144 -12.62 1.45 -0.08
N ALA A 145 -13.27 0.48 0.56
CA ALA A 145 -14.51 0.68 1.30
C ALA A 145 -14.31 1.63 2.50
N VAL A 146 -13.24 1.43 3.25
CA VAL A 146 -12.87 2.32 4.37
C VAL A 146 -12.53 3.71 3.86
N ALA A 147 -11.69 3.82 2.83
CA ALA A 147 -11.30 5.11 2.26
C ALA A 147 -12.51 5.91 1.75
N TYR A 148 -13.44 5.25 1.07
CA TYR A 148 -14.64 5.89 0.55
C TYR A 148 -15.59 6.35 1.67
N TYR A 149 -15.74 5.52 2.70
CA TYR A 149 -16.50 5.89 3.90
C TYR A 149 -15.88 7.09 4.64
N GLU A 150 -14.57 7.08 4.87
CA GLU A 150 -13.84 8.19 5.52
C GLU A 150 -13.94 9.49 4.71
N ALA A 151 -13.89 9.41 3.38
CA ALA A 151 -13.90 10.57 2.50
C ALA A 151 -15.30 11.19 2.34
N THR A 152 -16.35 10.38 2.26
CA THR A 152 -17.70 10.81 1.85
C THR A 152 -18.78 10.61 2.91
N GLY A 153 -18.53 9.80 3.93
CA GLY A 153 -19.54 9.36 4.91
C GLY A 153 -20.52 8.31 4.38
N LYS A 154 -20.38 7.87 3.12
CA LYS A 154 -21.26 6.87 2.50
C LYS A 154 -20.77 5.45 2.82
N ASP A 155 -21.65 4.64 3.40
CA ASP A 155 -21.33 3.32 3.97
C ASP A 155 -21.70 2.11 3.08
N LYS A 156 -22.22 2.33 1.87
CA LYS A 156 -22.69 1.24 1.01
C LYS A 156 -21.59 0.21 0.72
N LEU A 157 -20.40 0.67 0.28
CA LEU A 157 -19.28 -0.24 -0.01
C LEU A 157 -18.75 -0.87 1.26
N LEU A 158 -18.70 -0.13 2.38
CA LEU A 158 -18.33 -0.68 3.68
C LEU A 158 -19.26 -1.82 4.07
N GLY A 159 -20.58 -1.65 3.93
CA GLY A 159 -21.56 -2.71 4.18
C GLY A 159 -21.41 -3.93 3.26
N VAL A 160 -21.00 -3.74 2.00
CA VAL A 160 -20.62 -4.85 1.10
C VAL A 160 -19.43 -5.62 1.68
N MET A 161 -18.40 -4.92 2.11
CA MET A 161 -17.18 -5.56 2.62
C MET A 161 -17.35 -6.12 4.03
N GLU A 162 -18.23 -5.59 4.84
CA GLU A 162 -18.64 -6.22 6.10
C GLU A 162 -19.27 -7.61 5.89
N ARG A 163 -20.12 -7.75 4.86
CA ARG A 163 -20.69 -9.06 4.49
C ARG A 163 -19.62 -10.01 3.95
N MET A 164 -18.67 -9.50 3.14
CA MET A 164 -17.54 -10.30 2.65
C MET A 164 -16.63 -10.73 3.80
N ALA A 165 -16.30 -9.84 4.74
CA ALA A 165 -15.53 -10.17 5.93
C ALA A 165 -16.24 -11.23 6.79
N GLN A 166 -17.57 -11.13 6.97
CA GLN A 166 -18.34 -12.14 7.67
C GLN A 166 -18.31 -13.49 6.94
N HIS A 167 -18.39 -13.49 5.61
CA HIS A 167 -18.25 -14.71 4.79
C HIS A 167 -16.86 -15.35 5.00
N ILE A 168 -15.78 -14.57 4.98
CA ILE A 168 -14.41 -15.03 5.25
C ILE A 168 -14.31 -15.60 6.66
N MET A 169 -14.79 -14.90 7.67
CA MET A 169 -14.79 -15.33 9.07
C MET A 169 -15.63 -16.58 9.32
N ASN A 170 -16.70 -16.80 8.55
CA ASN A 170 -17.49 -18.03 8.65
C ASN A 170 -16.75 -19.24 8.08
N ARG A 171 -15.83 -19.02 7.15
CA ARG A 171 -15.09 -20.10 6.47
C ARG A 171 -13.77 -20.46 7.16
N PHE A 172 -12.96 -19.45 7.49
CA PHE A 172 -11.61 -19.64 8.03
C PHE A 172 -11.53 -19.38 9.52
N GLY A 173 -10.65 -20.05 10.24
CA GLY A 173 -10.43 -19.90 11.67
C GLY A 173 -9.87 -21.15 12.31
N GLU A 174 -9.50 -21.09 13.59
CA GLU A 174 -8.91 -22.22 14.33
C GLU A 174 -9.80 -23.47 14.34
N ASP A 175 -11.11 -23.30 14.55
CA ASP A 175 -12.11 -24.40 14.57
C ASP A 175 -12.81 -24.60 13.22
N LYS A 176 -12.27 -24.04 12.13
CA LYS A 176 -12.84 -24.04 10.79
C LYS A 176 -11.85 -24.61 9.76
N ILE A 177 -12.04 -24.25 8.49
CA ILE A 177 -11.11 -24.62 7.46
C ILE A 177 -9.83 -23.79 7.62
N PRO A 178 -8.65 -24.41 7.77
CA PRO A 178 -7.40 -23.67 7.78
C PRO A 178 -7.20 -22.92 6.47
N GLY A 179 -6.68 -21.71 6.53
CA GLY A 179 -6.39 -20.93 5.33
C GLY A 179 -5.43 -19.80 5.64
N ILE A 180 -4.54 -19.53 4.69
CA ILE A 180 -3.67 -18.37 4.66
C ILE A 180 -3.70 -17.78 3.25
N PRO A 181 -3.68 -16.44 3.07
CA PRO A 181 -3.66 -15.85 1.74
C PRO A 181 -2.34 -16.21 1.01
N GLY A 182 -2.43 -16.61 -0.24
CA GLY A 182 -1.25 -16.80 -1.08
C GLY A 182 -0.53 -15.48 -1.32
N HIS A 183 -1.29 -14.41 -1.59
CA HIS A 183 -0.81 -13.03 -1.58
C HIS A 183 -1.41 -12.29 -0.39
N GLN A 184 -0.56 -11.81 0.51
CA GLN A 184 -0.94 -11.01 1.67
C GLN A 184 -1.50 -9.66 1.22
N GLU A 185 -2.60 -9.26 1.82
CA GLU A 185 -3.30 -7.99 1.64
C GLU A 185 -4.55 -7.92 2.53
N VAL A 186 -5.27 -9.05 2.66
CA VAL A 186 -6.50 -9.09 3.44
C VAL A 186 -6.28 -8.69 4.90
N GLU A 187 -5.09 -8.96 5.43
CA GLU A 187 -4.68 -8.58 6.77
C GLU A 187 -4.66 -7.06 6.94
N ILE A 188 -4.18 -6.31 5.93
CA ILE A 188 -4.21 -4.83 5.91
C ILE A 188 -5.65 -4.35 5.84
N GLY A 189 -6.44 -4.89 4.90
CA GLY A 189 -7.84 -4.52 4.71
C GLY A 189 -8.68 -4.74 5.98
N LEU A 190 -8.48 -5.86 6.66
CA LEU A 190 -9.17 -6.18 7.93
C LEU A 190 -8.74 -5.23 9.06
N MET A 191 -7.44 -4.92 9.20
CA MET A 191 -6.96 -3.94 10.18
C MET A 191 -7.58 -2.55 9.91
N ARG A 192 -7.66 -2.12 8.66
CA ARG A 192 -8.33 -0.86 8.31
C ARG A 192 -9.82 -0.86 8.64
N MET A 193 -10.53 -1.98 8.38
CA MET A 193 -11.92 -2.13 8.80
C MET A 193 -12.06 -2.08 10.33
N TYR A 194 -11.11 -2.68 11.07
CA TYR A 194 -11.09 -2.57 12.54
C TYR A 194 -10.95 -1.11 12.98
N HIS A 195 -9.97 -0.37 12.45
CA HIS A 195 -9.76 1.04 12.82
C HIS A 195 -10.97 1.93 12.49
N ALA A 196 -11.65 1.66 11.37
CA ALA A 196 -12.81 2.45 10.95
C ALA A 196 -14.09 2.14 11.75
N THR A 197 -14.26 0.90 12.22
CA THR A 197 -15.53 0.42 12.80
C THR A 197 -15.45 0.08 14.28
N GLY A 198 -14.25 -0.12 14.84
CA GLY A 198 -14.03 -0.60 16.20
C GLY A 198 -14.45 -2.05 16.44
N LYS A 199 -14.73 -2.85 15.38
CA LYS A 199 -15.15 -4.24 15.50
C LYS A 199 -13.93 -5.16 15.66
N GLU A 200 -13.68 -5.65 16.87
CA GLU A 200 -12.55 -6.53 17.23
C GLU A 200 -12.44 -7.77 16.32
N ALA A 201 -13.55 -8.32 15.86
CA ALA A 201 -13.57 -9.49 15.00
C ALA A 201 -12.72 -9.35 13.71
N TYR A 202 -12.55 -8.13 13.18
CA TYR A 202 -11.70 -7.88 12.02
C TYR A 202 -10.21 -7.96 12.39
N LYS A 203 -9.80 -7.39 13.53
CA LYS A 203 -8.46 -7.51 14.07
C LYS A 203 -8.12 -8.97 14.40
N ASP A 204 -9.05 -9.68 15.02
CA ASP A 204 -8.88 -11.10 15.33
C ASP A 204 -8.70 -11.97 14.08
N MET A 205 -9.43 -11.64 13.00
CA MET A 205 -9.26 -12.35 11.74
C MET A 205 -7.94 -12.03 11.04
N ALA A 206 -7.48 -10.77 11.10
CA ALA A 206 -6.16 -10.38 10.61
C ALA A 206 -5.06 -11.11 11.39
N ARG A 207 -5.17 -11.15 12.73
CA ARG A 207 -4.26 -11.90 13.61
C ARG A 207 -4.23 -13.38 13.23
N TYR A 208 -5.40 -13.99 13.02
CA TYR A 208 -5.48 -15.39 12.62
C TYR A 208 -4.67 -15.66 11.34
N PHE A 209 -4.85 -14.89 10.28
CA PHE A 209 -4.11 -15.11 9.03
C PHE A 209 -2.60 -14.91 9.19
N LEU A 210 -2.18 -13.92 9.98
CA LEU A 210 -0.77 -13.66 10.27
C LEU A 210 -0.16 -14.80 11.11
N GLU A 211 -0.81 -15.22 12.19
CA GLU A 211 -0.28 -16.25 13.09
C GLU A 211 -0.40 -17.67 12.53
N GLU A 212 -1.38 -17.94 11.66
CA GLU A 212 -1.50 -19.25 10.99
C GLU A 212 -0.39 -19.47 9.98
N ARG A 213 0.09 -18.38 9.36
CA ARG A 213 1.19 -18.44 8.42
C ARG A 213 2.46 -18.95 9.06
N GLY A 214 3.03 -20.00 8.45
CA GLY A 214 4.27 -20.62 8.90
C GLY A 214 4.11 -21.66 10.01
N LYS A 215 2.93 -21.84 10.61
CA LYS A 215 2.67 -22.99 11.50
C LYS A 215 2.82 -24.31 10.74
N ASN A 216 2.29 -24.37 9.52
CA ASN A 216 2.51 -25.48 8.59
C ASN A 216 3.21 -24.94 7.32
N PRO A 217 4.53 -25.04 7.19
CA PRO A 217 5.23 -24.62 5.98
C PRO A 217 4.77 -25.35 4.70
N ASN A 218 4.22 -26.56 4.82
CA ASN A 218 3.73 -27.35 3.69
C ASN A 218 2.28 -27.03 3.30
N PHE A 219 1.65 -26.03 3.90
CA PHE A 219 0.23 -25.71 3.67
C PHE A 219 -0.14 -25.63 2.19
N PHE A 220 0.61 -24.89 1.38
CA PHE A 220 0.32 -24.72 -0.05
C PHE A 220 0.62 -25.95 -0.88
N LYS A 221 1.59 -26.78 -0.48
CA LYS A 221 1.84 -28.08 -1.09
C LYS A 221 0.65 -29.02 -0.87
N GLU A 222 0.22 -29.15 0.37
CA GLU A 222 -0.92 -30.00 0.75
C GLU A 222 -2.22 -29.51 0.09
N GLU A 223 -2.41 -28.17 -0.01
CA GLU A 223 -3.52 -27.59 -0.74
C GLU A 223 -3.49 -27.98 -2.22
N THR A 224 -2.32 -27.85 -2.87
CA THR A 224 -2.14 -28.17 -4.29
C THR A 224 -2.38 -29.66 -4.56
N GLU A 225 -1.87 -30.54 -3.73
CA GLU A 225 -2.09 -31.99 -3.83
C GLU A 225 -3.58 -32.35 -3.67
N ARG A 226 -4.27 -31.71 -2.72
CA ARG A 226 -5.69 -31.94 -2.45
C ARG A 226 -6.60 -31.47 -3.57
N ARG A 227 -6.33 -30.28 -4.18
CA ARG A 227 -7.17 -29.73 -5.25
C ARG A 227 -6.93 -30.41 -6.60
N GLY A 228 -5.69 -30.85 -6.90
CA GLY A 228 -5.36 -31.57 -8.12
C GLY A 228 -5.39 -30.76 -9.41
N TRP A 229 -5.45 -29.42 -9.35
CA TRP A 229 -5.42 -28.50 -10.47
C TRP A 229 -4.61 -27.25 -10.14
N THR A 230 -4.22 -26.48 -11.15
CA THR A 230 -3.47 -25.21 -11.02
C THR A 230 -4.08 -24.15 -11.93
N HIS A 231 -3.96 -22.89 -11.55
CA HIS A 231 -4.45 -21.77 -12.34
C HIS A 231 -3.35 -21.24 -13.30
N PHE A 232 -2.19 -20.89 -12.75
CA PHE A 232 -1.07 -20.38 -13.54
C PHE A 232 -0.11 -21.48 -14.02
N GLY A 233 0.04 -22.53 -13.25
CA GLY A 233 0.89 -23.67 -13.58
C GLY A 233 2.41 -23.45 -13.44
N ASN A 234 2.82 -22.28 -12.99
CA ASN A 234 4.23 -21.89 -12.84
C ASN A 234 4.65 -21.59 -11.40
N MET A 235 3.72 -21.56 -10.45
CA MET A 235 4.05 -21.42 -9.02
C MET A 235 4.54 -22.72 -8.46
N ILE A 236 5.53 -22.68 -7.59
CA ILE A 236 6.16 -23.83 -6.95
C ILE A 236 5.61 -23.97 -5.53
N PRO A 237 4.70 -24.92 -5.27
CA PRO A 237 4.08 -25.04 -3.94
C PRO A 237 5.05 -25.37 -2.80
N ASP A 238 6.21 -25.96 -3.15
CA ASP A 238 7.29 -26.27 -2.20
C ASP A 238 8.19 -25.07 -1.89
N ASP A 239 8.07 -23.96 -2.62
CA ASP A 239 8.82 -22.72 -2.31
C ASP A 239 8.13 -21.96 -1.18
N THR A 240 8.38 -22.38 0.04
CA THR A 240 7.80 -21.78 1.25
C THR A 240 8.28 -20.35 1.52
N LYS A 241 9.41 -19.95 0.93
CA LYS A 241 9.92 -18.57 1.06
C LYS A 241 9.19 -17.60 0.15
N TYR A 242 8.68 -18.06 -1.00
CA TYR A 242 8.01 -17.21 -1.99
C TYR A 242 6.88 -16.36 -1.39
N ASN A 243 6.07 -16.95 -0.52
CA ASN A 243 4.94 -16.31 0.16
C ASN A 243 5.11 -16.22 1.68
N GLN A 244 6.34 -16.24 2.16
CA GLN A 244 6.73 -16.08 3.56
C GLN A 244 6.07 -17.11 4.52
N SER A 245 5.80 -18.34 4.06
CA SER A 245 5.22 -19.40 4.89
C SER A 245 6.26 -20.37 5.49
N HIS A 246 7.56 -20.09 5.31
CA HIS A 246 8.67 -20.94 5.75
C HIS A 246 8.86 -20.95 7.27
N ALA A 247 8.39 -19.96 7.99
CA ALA A 247 8.47 -19.82 9.44
C ALA A 247 7.32 -18.95 9.96
N THR A 248 7.02 -19.04 11.25
CA THR A 248 6.02 -18.17 11.90
C THR A 248 6.47 -16.71 11.86
N ILE A 249 5.52 -15.78 11.91
CA ILE A 249 5.81 -14.33 11.87
C ILE A 249 6.77 -13.87 12.98
N TYR A 250 6.80 -14.56 14.11
CA TYR A 250 7.69 -14.25 15.23
C TYR A 250 9.14 -14.71 15.02
N GLU A 251 9.35 -15.69 14.13
CA GLU A 251 10.64 -16.34 13.89
C GLU A 251 11.33 -15.84 12.61
N GLN A 252 10.60 -15.15 11.74
CA GLN A 252 11.19 -14.60 10.51
C GLN A 252 12.22 -13.53 10.84
N ASP A 253 13.39 -13.61 10.19
CA ASP A 253 14.53 -12.72 10.41
C ASP A 253 15.14 -12.18 9.11
N GLU A 254 14.68 -12.67 7.95
CA GLU A 254 15.14 -12.29 6.63
C GLU A 254 13.96 -11.97 5.70
N ALA A 255 14.05 -10.86 4.97
CA ALA A 255 13.12 -10.53 3.91
C ALA A 255 13.38 -11.45 2.71
N VAL A 256 12.41 -12.31 2.38
CA VAL A 256 12.54 -13.35 1.36
C VAL A 256 11.30 -13.41 0.47
N GLY A 257 11.43 -14.05 -0.68
CA GLY A 257 10.34 -14.32 -1.62
C GLY A 257 9.82 -13.05 -2.31
N HIS A 258 8.57 -13.10 -2.72
CA HIS A 258 7.94 -12.00 -3.46
C HIS A 258 7.89 -10.72 -2.62
N SER A 259 8.43 -9.64 -3.15
CA SER A 259 8.69 -8.41 -2.38
C SER A 259 7.41 -7.70 -1.93
N VAL A 260 6.36 -7.65 -2.76
CA VAL A 260 5.08 -7.01 -2.38
C VAL A 260 4.37 -7.82 -1.30
N ARG A 261 4.30 -9.16 -1.45
CA ARG A 261 3.72 -10.06 -0.43
C ARG A 261 4.39 -9.84 0.93
N ALA A 262 5.72 -9.74 0.94
CA ALA A 262 6.50 -9.53 2.15
C ALA A 262 6.15 -8.18 2.82
N VAL A 263 6.26 -7.06 2.11
CA VAL A 263 6.01 -5.75 2.72
C VAL A 263 4.56 -5.53 3.10
N TYR A 264 3.59 -6.15 2.42
CA TYR A 264 2.19 -6.11 2.82
C TYR A 264 1.96 -6.89 4.13
N MET A 265 2.54 -8.10 4.23
CA MET A 265 2.53 -8.84 5.50
C MET A 265 3.17 -8.04 6.64
N TYR A 266 4.36 -7.47 6.41
CA TYR A 266 5.08 -6.69 7.42
C TYR A 266 4.31 -5.42 7.82
N THR A 267 3.57 -4.81 6.90
CA THR A 267 2.67 -3.69 7.19
C THR A 267 1.59 -4.08 8.19
N ALA A 268 0.91 -5.21 7.95
CA ALA A 268 -0.12 -5.71 8.86
C ALA A 268 0.47 -6.19 10.19
N MET A 269 1.64 -6.85 10.18
CA MET A 269 2.36 -7.25 11.42
C MET A 269 2.68 -6.04 12.30
N ALA A 270 3.20 -4.96 11.72
CA ALA A 270 3.54 -3.74 12.45
C ALA A 270 2.30 -3.02 13.01
N ASP A 271 1.19 -3.03 12.27
CA ASP A 271 -0.07 -2.47 12.74
C ASP A 271 -0.65 -3.27 13.91
N LEU A 272 -0.70 -4.60 13.77
CA LEU A 272 -1.16 -5.50 14.82
C LEU A 272 -0.27 -5.41 16.09
N ALA A 273 1.05 -5.35 15.90
CA ALA A 273 1.99 -5.19 17.01
C ALA A 273 1.77 -3.88 17.78
N ALA A 274 1.44 -2.81 17.08
CA ALA A 274 1.11 -1.53 17.68
C ALA A 274 -0.20 -1.61 18.49
N GLU A 275 -1.26 -2.15 17.89
CA GLU A 275 -2.59 -2.27 18.53
C GLU A 275 -2.59 -3.15 19.76
N ASP A 276 -1.88 -4.28 19.72
CA ASP A 276 -1.84 -5.25 20.80
C ASP A 276 -0.71 -4.97 21.81
N HIS A 277 0.14 -3.96 21.56
CA HIS A 277 1.39 -3.72 22.33
C HIS A 277 2.29 -4.96 22.38
N ASP A 278 2.34 -5.72 21.27
CA ASP A 278 3.14 -6.94 21.18
C ASP A 278 4.60 -6.63 20.83
N GLU A 279 5.42 -6.48 21.89
CA GLU A 279 6.86 -6.23 21.75
C GLU A 279 7.60 -7.36 21.01
N LYS A 280 7.13 -8.60 21.10
CA LYS A 280 7.76 -9.73 20.43
C LYS A 280 7.52 -9.67 18.93
N LEU A 281 6.29 -9.37 18.51
CA LEU A 281 5.95 -9.17 17.10
C LEU A 281 6.66 -7.94 16.54
N PHE A 282 6.71 -6.85 17.29
CA PHE A 282 7.44 -5.65 16.89
C PHE A 282 8.95 -5.89 16.74
N ALA A 283 9.55 -6.71 17.61
CA ALA A 283 10.94 -7.12 17.46
C ALA A 283 11.20 -7.92 16.18
N ALA A 284 10.25 -8.76 15.74
CA ALA A 284 10.32 -9.42 14.43
C ALA A 284 10.24 -8.40 13.29
N CYS A 285 9.33 -7.42 13.35
CA CYS A 285 9.25 -6.33 12.38
C CYS A 285 10.56 -5.54 12.28
N ARG A 286 11.24 -5.24 13.40
CA ARG A 286 12.55 -4.58 13.39
C ARG A 286 13.61 -5.40 12.66
N ARG A 287 13.71 -6.73 12.93
CA ARG A 287 14.69 -7.60 12.25
C ARG A 287 14.47 -7.62 10.74
N LEU A 288 13.22 -7.76 10.31
CA LEU A 288 12.83 -7.75 8.90
C LEU A 288 13.12 -6.40 8.25
N TRP A 289 12.81 -5.30 8.95
CA TRP A 289 13.15 -3.94 8.50
C TRP A 289 14.65 -3.77 8.29
N GLU A 290 15.47 -4.15 9.26
CA GLU A 290 16.93 -4.02 9.20
C GLU A 290 17.52 -4.87 8.07
N ASN A 291 17.10 -6.13 7.96
CA ASN A 291 17.56 -7.00 6.86
C ASN A 291 17.21 -6.40 5.50
N MET A 292 15.96 -5.97 5.32
CA MET A 292 15.47 -5.45 4.05
C MET A 292 16.12 -4.13 3.67
N THR A 293 16.11 -3.14 4.57
CA THR A 293 16.52 -1.77 4.22
C THR A 293 18.03 -1.56 4.20
N GLN A 294 18.78 -2.35 4.98
CA GLN A 294 20.24 -2.22 5.02
C GLN A 294 20.96 -3.13 4.04
N LYS A 295 20.31 -4.22 3.57
CA LYS A 295 21.00 -5.25 2.78
C LYS A 295 20.36 -5.56 1.43
N LYS A 296 19.06 -5.23 1.23
CA LYS A 296 18.28 -5.64 0.05
C LYS A 296 17.51 -4.49 -0.62
N MET A 297 17.70 -3.26 -0.17
CA MET A 297 17.08 -2.07 -0.74
C MET A 297 18.05 -1.36 -1.70
N PHE A 298 17.54 -1.00 -2.87
CA PHE A 298 18.27 -0.17 -3.84
C PHE A 298 18.35 1.29 -3.40
N ILE A 299 19.26 2.04 -3.99
CA ILE A 299 19.49 3.47 -3.68
C ILE A 299 18.22 4.32 -3.87
N THR A 300 17.31 3.90 -4.74
CA THR A 300 16.02 4.56 -5.01
C THR A 300 14.94 4.28 -3.98
N GLY A 301 15.19 3.45 -2.97
CA GLY A 301 14.15 2.92 -2.09
C GLY A 301 13.35 1.77 -2.72
N GLY A 302 13.75 1.28 -3.91
CA GLY A 302 13.18 0.09 -4.52
C GLY A 302 13.65 -1.18 -3.82
N ILE A 303 12.83 -2.22 -3.85
CA ILE A 303 13.12 -3.56 -3.30
C ILE A 303 12.67 -4.65 -4.28
N GLY A 304 13.31 -5.82 -4.20
CA GLY A 304 13.11 -6.92 -5.14
C GLY A 304 14.16 -6.92 -6.25
N SER A 305 15.06 -7.91 -6.24
CA SER A 305 16.26 -7.92 -7.09
C SER A 305 16.08 -8.76 -8.34
N THR A 306 15.08 -9.65 -8.40
CA THR A 306 14.89 -10.57 -9.53
C THR A 306 13.46 -10.57 -10.06
N VAL A 307 13.34 -10.77 -11.38
CA VAL A 307 12.06 -11.02 -12.05
C VAL A 307 11.48 -12.37 -11.68
N GLU A 308 12.32 -13.34 -11.35
CA GLU A 308 11.83 -14.66 -10.94
C GLU A 308 11.16 -14.58 -9.57
N GLY A 309 9.85 -14.76 -9.59
CA GLY A 309 9.01 -14.61 -8.41
C GLY A 309 8.86 -13.17 -7.92
N GLU A 310 9.31 -12.15 -8.69
CA GLU A 310 9.23 -10.73 -8.28
C GLU A 310 9.85 -10.49 -6.88
N ALA A 311 11.02 -11.12 -6.65
CA ALA A 311 11.47 -11.50 -5.33
C ALA A 311 12.75 -10.82 -4.86
N PHE A 312 12.95 -10.89 -3.55
CA PHE A 312 14.25 -10.69 -2.94
C PHE A 312 15.21 -11.83 -3.31
N THR A 313 16.49 -11.49 -3.42
CA THR A 313 17.59 -12.44 -3.56
C THR A 313 18.49 -12.40 -2.31
N LYS A 314 19.76 -12.73 -2.46
CA LYS A 314 20.75 -12.69 -1.37
C LYS A 314 21.04 -11.26 -0.92
N GLU A 315 21.53 -11.15 0.31
CA GLU A 315 22.02 -9.88 0.84
C GLU A 315 23.07 -9.26 -0.10
N TYR A 316 22.93 -7.94 -0.35
CA TYR A 316 23.80 -7.13 -1.20
C TYR A 316 23.82 -7.52 -2.69
N GLU A 317 22.93 -8.39 -3.14
CA GLU A 317 22.73 -8.64 -4.56
C GLU A 317 21.71 -7.61 -5.11
N LEU A 318 22.27 -6.52 -5.65
CA LEU A 318 21.52 -5.35 -6.10
C LEU A 318 21.93 -4.98 -7.55
N PRO A 319 21.59 -5.79 -8.55
CA PRO A 319 21.93 -5.53 -9.94
C PRO A 319 21.18 -4.29 -10.45
N ASN A 320 21.86 -3.42 -11.23
CA ASN A 320 21.26 -2.19 -11.74
C ASN A 320 20.37 -2.41 -12.96
N ASP A 321 20.75 -3.35 -13.83
CA ASP A 321 20.17 -3.57 -15.15
C ASP A 321 19.21 -4.78 -15.23
N MET A 322 19.13 -5.57 -14.17
CA MET A 322 18.27 -6.76 -14.06
C MET A 322 17.33 -6.74 -12.85
N ASN A 323 17.38 -5.68 -12.05
CA ASN A 323 16.54 -5.55 -10.87
C ASN A 323 15.05 -5.51 -11.25
N TYR A 324 14.22 -5.95 -10.33
CA TYR A 324 12.76 -5.83 -10.49
C TYR A 324 12.26 -4.49 -9.92
N ALA A 325 12.50 -4.24 -8.65
CA ALA A 325 12.15 -3.00 -7.96
C ALA A 325 10.73 -2.51 -8.33
N GLU A 326 9.75 -3.35 -8.07
CA GLU A 326 8.36 -3.10 -8.42
C GLU A 326 7.83 -1.84 -7.74
N THR A 327 7.06 -1.04 -8.47
CA THR A 327 6.41 0.16 -7.92
C THR A 327 5.55 -0.17 -6.70
N CYS A 328 4.79 -1.28 -6.72
CA CYS A 328 3.98 -1.71 -5.58
C CYS A 328 4.83 -2.07 -4.36
N ALA A 329 6.02 -2.65 -4.57
CA ALA A 329 6.92 -2.99 -3.48
C ALA A 329 7.46 -1.74 -2.77
N SER A 330 7.84 -0.71 -3.54
CA SER A 330 8.23 0.60 -2.98
C SER A 330 7.09 1.27 -2.20
N ILE A 331 5.85 1.15 -2.68
CA ILE A 331 4.66 1.65 -1.99
C ILE A 331 4.42 0.89 -0.68
N GLY A 332 4.46 -0.45 -0.73
CA GLY A 332 4.32 -1.29 0.46
C GLY A 332 5.41 -1.03 1.51
N LEU A 333 6.62 -0.70 1.08
CA LEU A 333 7.70 -0.28 1.97
C LEU A 333 7.36 1.02 2.72
N VAL A 334 6.70 1.98 2.07
CA VAL A 334 6.20 3.20 2.73
C VAL A 334 5.09 2.87 3.75
N PHE A 335 4.18 1.96 3.42
CA PHE A 335 3.15 1.51 4.36
C PHE A 335 3.75 0.84 5.60
N PHE A 336 4.73 -0.03 5.39
CA PHE A 336 5.44 -0.67 6.49
C PHE A 336 6.19 0.35 7.36
N ALA A 337 6.94 1.28 6.75
CA ALA A 337 7.63 2.36 7.46
C ALA A 337 6.66 3.19 8.32
N ARG A 338 5.50 3.54 7.76
CA ARG A 338 4.45 4.31 8.45
C ARG A 338 3.94 3.58 9.69
N ASN A 339 3.69 2.27 9.59
CA ASN A 339 3.21 1.47 10.71
C ASN A 339 4.31 1.23 11.77
N MET A 340 5.58 1.14 11.38
CA MET A 340 6.70 1.12 12.33
C MET A 340 6.74 2.40 13.18
N LEU A 341 6.45 3.56 12.58
CA LEU A 341 6.38 4.85 13.30
C LEU A 341 5.25 4.92 14.34
N LYS A 342 4.21 4.10 14.26
CA LYS A 342 3.17 4.05 15.30
C LYS A 342 3.74 3.63 16.66
N THR A 343 4.68 2.71 16.65
CA THR A 343 5.29 2.14 17.87
C THR A 343 6.62 2.80 18.23
N GLU A 344 7.49 3.07 17.25
CA GLU A 344 8.83 3.61 17.47
C GLU A 344 9.05 4.88 16.65
N LYS A 345 9.25 6.02 17.30
CA LYS A 345 9.60 7.28 16.65
C LYS A 345 11.10 7.31 16.32
N ASN A 346 11.45 6.75 15.16
CA ASN A 346 12.82 6.69 14.69
C ASN A 346 12.92 7.17 13.24
N GLY A 347 13.78 8.17 13.00
CA GLY A 347 13.97 8.84 11.71
C GLY A 347 14.34 7.91 10.56
N ARG A 348 14.95 6.74 10.86
CA ARG A 348 15.27 5.72 9.82
C ARG A 348 14.06 5.28 9.00
N TYR A 349 12.86 5.28 9.61
CA TYR A 349 11.62 4.95 8.89
C TYR A 349 11.20 6.09 7.96
N ALA A 350 11.28 7.32 8.44
CA ALA A 350 10.99 8.52 7.65
C ALA A 350 12.01 8.73 6.51
N ASP A 351 13.31 8.46 6.71
CA ASP A 351 14.34 8.46 5.68
C ASP A 351 14.00 7.53 4.50
N VAL A 352 13.51 6.33 4.81
CA VAL A 352 13.13 5.35 3.78
C VAL A 352 11.84 5.75 3.08
N MET A 353 10.84 6.26 3.83
CA MET A 353 9.62 6.80 3.22
C MET A 353 9.95 7.91 2.22
N GLU A 354 10.75 8.90 2.62
CA GLU A 354 11.17 10.00 1.75
C GLU A 354 11.87 9.49 0.50
N ARG A 355 12.87 8.62 0.67
CA ARG A 355 13.62 8.05 -0.45
C ARG A 355 12.74 7.30 -1.45
N ALA A 356 11.83 6.45 -0.97
CA ALA A 356 10.92 5.69 -1.82
C ALA A 356 9.93 6.62 -2.55
N LEU A 357 9.36 7.61 -1.86
CA LEU A 357 8.40 8.57 -2.43
C LEU A 357 9.01 9.37 -3.58
N TYR A 358 10.18 9.98 -3.37
CA TYR A 358 10.83 10.84 -4.37
C TYR A 358 11.54 10.09 -5.49
N ASN A 359 11.72 8.78 -5.37
CA ASN A 359 12.44 7.97 -6.35
C ASN A 359 11.64 6.74 -6.79
N GLY A 360 11.66 5.63 -6.05
CA GLY A 360 11.11 4.34 -6.46
C GLY A 360 9.61 4.35 -6.77
N ILE A 361 8.84 5.29 -6.22
CA ILE A 361 7.40 5.41 -6.42
C ILE A 361 7.07 6.37 -7.56
N ILE A 362 7.45 7.65 -7.43
CA ILE A 362 7.02 8.66 -8.40
C ILE A 362 7.63 8.45 -9.79
N SER A 363 8.81 7.82 -9.88
CA SER A 363 9.41 7.42 -11.16
C SER A 363 8.58 6.38 -11.91
N GLY A 364 7.70 5.65 -11.23
CA GLY A 364 6.76 4.74 -11.85
C GLY A 364 5.76 5.41 -12.79
N MET A 365 5.54 6.72 -12.69
CA MET A 365 4.60 7.45 -13.54
C MET A 365 5.34 8.39 -14.51
N GLN A 366 4.92 8.40 -15.77
CA GLN A 366 5.36 9.40 -16.75
C GLN A 366 4.74 10.77 -16.44
N LEU A 367 5.42 11.84 -16.84
CA LEU A 367 4.95 13.21 -16.55
C LEU A 367 3.60 13.56 -17.20
N ASP A 368 3.18 12.85 -18.26
CA ASP A 368 1.86 13.00 -18.85
C ASP A 368 0.73 12.33 -18.04
N GLY A 369 1.06 11.50 -17.05
CA GLY A 369 0.11 10.79 -16.19
C GLY A 369 -0.62 9.62 -16.86
N LYS A 370 -0.17 9.13 -18.03
CA LYS A 370 -0.86 8.10 -18.82
C LYS A 370 -0.04 6.87 -19.12
N ARG A 371 1.18 6.81 -18.61
CA ARG A 371 2.11 5.70 -18.80
C ARG A 371 2.82 5.39 -17.49
N PHE A 372 3.07 4.10 -17.24
CA PHE A 372 3.54 3.63 -15.94
C PHE A 372 4.60 2.55 -16.08
N PHE A 373 5.56 2.54 -15.17
CA PHE A 373 6.42 1.38 -14.95
C PHE A 373 5.82 0.46 -13.88
N TYR A 374 5.93 -0.82 -14.15
CA TYR A 374 5.80 -1.90 -13.19
C TYR A 374 7.16 -2.12 -12.50
N VAL A 375 8.16 -2.40 -13.32
CA VAL A 375 9.57 -2.60 -12.97
C VAL A 375 10.32 -1.28 -13.14
N ASN A 376 11.15 -0.91 -12.14
CA ASN A 376 11.92 0.33 -12.14
C ASN A 376 13.43 0.02 -12.20
N PRO A 377 14.01 -0.16 -13.40
CA PRO A 377 15.45 -0.41 -13.54
C PRO A 377 16.27 0.83 -13.18
N LEU A 378 17.48 0.60 -12.62
CA LEU A 378 18.45 1.66 -12.39
C LEU A 378 19.33 1.91 -13.61
N GLU A 379 19.42 0.94 -14.51
CA GLU A 379 20.21 1.01 -15.74
C GLU A 379 19.42 0.41 -16.89
N VAL A 380 19.41 1.10 -18.04
CA VAL A 380 18.79 0.64 -19.28
C VAL A 380 19.88 0.58 -20.36
N ASN A 381 20.09 -0.61 -20.92
CA ASN A 381 21.09 -0.87 -21.94
C ASN A 381 20.45 -0.96 -23.34
N PRO A 382 20.69 0.01 -24.25
CA PRO A 382 20.14 -0.04 -25.60
C PRO A 382 20.47 -1.34 -26.34
N GLY A 383 19.48 -1.98 -26.96
CA GLY A 383 19.62 -3.25 -27.68
C GLY A 383 19.72 -4.49 -26.76
N VAL A 384 19.55 -4.31 -25.43
CA VAL A 384 19.56 -5.38 -24.44
C VAL A 384 18.25 -5.37 -23.64
N SER A 385 17.98 -4.24 -22.95
CA SER A 385 16.81 -4.09 -22.10
C SER A 385 15.51 -4.17 -22.91
N GLY A 386 14.59 -5.01 -22.47
CA GLY A 386 13.33 -5.30 -23.15
C GLY A 386 13.44 -6.27 -24.34
N GLU A 387 14.63 -6.60 -24.81
CA GLU A 387 14.85 -7.38 -26.03
C GLU A 387 15.44 -8.76 -25.78
N ILE A 388 16.52 -8.85 -24.99
CA ILE A 388 17.27 -10.09 -24.80
C ILE A 388 16.67 -10.93 -23.68
N PHE A 389 16.75 -12.25 -23.79
CA PHE A 389 16.35 -13.18 -22.74
C PHE A 389 17.06 -12.83 -21.40
N GLY A 390 16.29 -12.82 -20.31
CA GLY A 390 16.75 -12.38 -18.99
C GLY A 390 16.57 -10.88 -18.73
N TYR A 391 16.41 -10.05 -19.78
CA TYR A 391 16.22 -8.60 -19.67
C TYR A 391 14.85 -8.12 -20.19
N LYS A 392 13.95 -9.04 -20.58
CA LYS A 392 12.65 -8.69 -21.18
C LYS A 392 11.74 -7.91 -20.25
N HIS A 393 11.88 -8.08 -18.94
CA HIS A 393 11.13 -7.36 -17.92
C HIS A 393 11.59 -5.90 -17.76
N VAL A 394 12.81 -5.57 -18.20
CA VAL A 394 13.39 -4.23 -18.13
C VAL A 394 12.95 -3.44 -19.35
N ILE A 395 11.74 -2.91 -19.31
CA ILE A 395 11.15 -2.18 -20.43
C ILE A 395 11.68 -0.73 -20.43
N PRO A 396 12.31 -0.23 -21.53
CA PRO A 396 12.89 1.10 -21.55
C PRO A 396 11.89 2.25 -21.60
N GLU A 397 10.64 1.98 -22.01
CA GLU A 397 9.57 2.96 -22.08
C GLU A 397 8.36 2.51 -21.26
N ARG A 398 7.71 3.44 -20.56
CA ARG A 398 6.51 3.16 -19.77
C ARG A 398 5.33 2.83 -20.70
N PRO A 399 4.67 1.67 -20.59
CA PRO A 399 3.42 1.39 -21.30
C PRO A 399 2.23 2.13 -20.69
N GLY A 400 1.15 2.26 -21.47
CA GLY A 400 -0.10 2.89 -21.00
C GLY A 400 -0.85 2.03 -19.99
N TRP A 401 -0.81 0.71 -20.14
CA TRP A 401 -1.46 -0.24 -19.25
C TRP A 401 -0.81 -1.63 -19.35
N TYR A 402 -1.19 -2.52 -18.44
CA TYR A 402 -0.73 -3.90 -18.35
C TYR A 402 -1.90 -4.85 -18.20
N ALA A 403 -1.76 -6.10 -18.64
CA ALA A 403 -2.71 -7.17 -18.31
C ALA A 403 -2.77 -7.42 -16.79
N CYS A 404 -1.61 -7.33 -16.12
CA CYS A 404 -1.50 -7.29 -14.66
C CYS A 404 -1.20 -5.84 -14.24
N ALA A 405 -2.21 -5.06 -13.88
CA ALA A 405 -2.09 -3.61 -13.71
C ALA A 405 -2.09 -3.15 -12.25
N CYS A 406 -1.47 -3.90 -11.35
CA CYS A 406 -1.45 -3.54 -9.92
C CYS A 406 -0.79 -2.18 -9.64
N CYS A 407 0.28 -1.82 -10.35
CA CYS A 407 1.11 -0.64 -10.05
C CYS A 407 0.45 0.70 -10.39
N PRO A 408 -0.21 0.92 -11.56
CA PRO A 408 -0.79 2.21 -11.89
C PRO A 408 -1.84 2.70 -10.88
N PRO A 409 -2.87 1.92 -10.48
CA PRO A 409 -3.82 2.38 -9.48
C PRO A 409 -3.24 2.40 -8.04
N ASN A 410 -2.24 1.55 -7.74
CA ASN A 410 -1.55 1.61 -6.46
C ASN A 410 -0.78 2.94 -6.28
N LEU A 411 -0.15 3.44 -7.35
CA LEU A 411 0.49 4.75 -7.35
C LEU A 411 -0.53 5.87 -7.12
N VAL A 412 -1.70 5.78 -7.74
CA VAL A 412 -2.79 6.75 -7.54
C VAL A 412 -3.16 6.84 -6.06
N ARG A 413 -3.49 5.70 -5.42
CA ARG A 413 -3.87 5.70 -4.00
C ARG A 413 -2.76 6.21 -3.08
N MET A 414 -1.48 5.94 -3.40
CA MET A 414 -0.35 6.40 -2.61
C MET A 414 -0.20 7.92 -2.66
N VAL A 415 -0.19 8.52 -3.85
CA VAL A 415 0.03 9.97 -4.00
C VAL A 415 -1.17 10.78 -3.50
N THR A 416 -2.39 10.29 -3.70
CA THR A 416 -3.58 10.97 -3.18
C THR A 416 -3.70 10.87 -1.65
N SER A 417 -3.15 9.84 -1.03
CA SER A 417 -3.13 9.69 0.44
C SER A 417 -1.87 10.26 1.12
N LEU A 418 -0.99 10.94 0.39
CA LEU A 418 0.34 11.35 0.89
C LEU A 418 0.30 12.08 2.24
N GLY A 419 -0.73 12.88 2.50
CA GLY A 419 -0.91 13.58 3.78
C GLY A 419 -0.96 12.66 5.00
N LYS A 420 -1.43 11.42 4.86
CA LYS A 420 -1.50 10.43 5.96
C LYS A 420 -0.12 9.99 6.48
N TYR A 421 0.94 10.25 5.73
CA TYR A 421 2.32 9.86 6.06
C TYR A 421 3.15 10.98 6.67
N ALA A 422 2.60 12.21 6.69
CA ALA A 422 3.36 13.39 7.06
C ALA A 422 3.43 13.64 8.57
N TRP A 423 2.43 13.20 9.33
CA TRP A 423 2.27 13.56 10.74
C TRP A 423 1.80 12.42 11.63
N ASP A 424 2.25 12.50 12.88
CA ASP A 424 1.69 11.79 14.02
C ASP A 424 1.45 12.74 15.18
N GLU A 425 0.57 12.37 16.10
CA GLU A 425 0.31 13.07 17.34
C GLU A 425 0.11 12.08 18.48
N ASP A 426 0.77 12.31 19.63
CA ASP A 426 0.52 11.60 20.87
C ASP A 426 0.12 12.57 22.00
N GLU A 427 0.10 12.11 23.24
CA GLU A 427 -0.31 12.93 24.39
C GLU A 427 0.59 14.16 24.58
N THR A 428 1.88 14.06 24.26
CA THR A 428 2.91 15.06 24.58
C THR A 428 3.51 15.78 23.40
N ALA A 429 3.44 15.17 22.20
CA ALA A 429 4.16 15.66 21.04
C ALA A 429 3.36 15.59 19.73
N VAL A 430 3.78 16.41 18.79
CA VAL A 430 3.41 16.35 17.38
C VAL A 430 4.68 16.02 16.60
N TYR A 431 4.60 15.02 15.72
CA TYR A 431 5.73 14.52 14.92
C TYR A 431 5.54 14.87 13.46
N SER A 432 6.50 15.59 12.88
CA SER A 432 6.60 15.83 11.44
C SER A 432 7.58 14.86 10.81
N HIS A 433 7.10 13.98 9.93
CA HIS A 433 7.91 12.92 9.32
C HIS A 433 8.51 13.31 7.97
N LEU A 434 7.85 14.21 7.23
CA LEU A 434 8.23 14.60 5.87
C LEU A 434 8.22 16.12 5.72
N PHE A 435 9.22 16.67 5.03
CA PHE A 435 9.33 18.09 4.74
C PHE A 435 8.41 18.55 3.59
N LEU A 436 7.13 18.22 3.67
CA LEU A 436 6.14 18.67 2.69
C LEU A 436 5.69 20.09 3.02
N GLY A 437 5.60 20.98 2.04
CA GLY A 437 4.87 22.23 2.16
C GLY A 437 3.38 21.93 2.34
N GLN A 438 2.79 22.30 3.49
CA GLN A 438 1.44 21.86 3.83
C GLN A 438 0.79 22.69 4.94
N GLU A 439 -0.52 22.57 5.04
CA GLU A 439 -1.32 23.02 6.18
C GLU A 439 -1.85 21.77 6.91
N ALA A 440 -1.66 21.71 8.22
CA ALA A 440 -2.06 20.60 9.08
C ALA A 440 -2.90 21.12 10.26
N ALA A 441 -4.15 20.69 10.36
CA ALA A 441 -5.06 21.01 11.47
C ALA A 441 -5.02 19.87 12.51
N LEU A 442 -4.00 19.88 13.36
CA LEU A 442 -3.76 18.84 14.36
C LEU A 442 -4.54 19.11 15.66
N GLY A 443 -4.57 18.14 16.56
CA GLY A 443 -5.26 18.31 17.85
C GLY A 443 -4.63 19.40 18.71
N LYS A 444 -3.28 19.45 18.78
CA LYS A 444 -2.54 20.41 19.62
C LYS A 444 -2.30 21.75 18.95
N ALA A 445 -2.18 21.79 17.62
CA ALA A 445 -1.83 23.00 16.90
C ALA A 445 -2.35 22.99 15.45
N ASP A 446 -2.57 24.17 14.89
CA ASP A 446 -2.57 24.35 13.44
C ASP A 446 -1.15 24.69 13.00
N ILE A 447 -0.63 23.92 12.05
CA ILE A 447 0.74 24.06 11.57
C ILE A 447 0.73 24.31 10.05
N ARG A 448 1.41 25.39 9.63
CA ARG A 448 1.70 25.65 8.22
C ARG A 448 3.19 25.46 7.98
N VAL A 449 3.52 24.58 7.04
CA VAL A 449 4.91 24.32 6.63
C VAL A 449 5.14 24.94 5.27
N GLU A 450 6.16 25.80 5.17
CA GLU A 450 6.69 26.33 3.92
C GLU A 450 7.94 25.54 3.54
N SER A 451 7.90 24.86 2.40
CA SER A 451 8.97 23.99 1.94
C SER A 451 8.97 23.87 0.42
N ALA A 452 10.14 23.96 -0.18
CA ALA A 452 10.41 23.55 -1.56
C ALA A 452 11.44 22.41 -1.59
N TYR A 453 11.51 21.67 -0.50
CA TYR A 453 12.36 20.51 -0.31
C TYR A 453 11.95 19.36 -1.30
N PRO A 454 12.89 18.64 -1.90
CA PRO A 454 14.35 18.61 -1.65
C PRO A 454 15.16 19.60 -2.51
N TRP A 455 14.55 20.45 -3.32
CA TRP A 455 15.29 21.39 -4.18
C TRP A 455 15.87 22.58 -3.42
N GLU A 456 15.22 22.97 -2.31
CA GLU A 456 15.72 24.00 -1.38
C GLU A 456 15.81 23.37 0.02
N GLY A 457 16.91 23.65 0.72
CA GLY A 457 17.18 23.09 2.05
C GLY A 457 16.48 23.86 3.20
N SER A 458 15.72 24.92 2.92
CA SER A 458 15.04 25.71 3.94
C SER A 458 13.61 25.25 4.15
N VAL A 459 13.24 25.00 5.41
CA VAL A 459 11.88 24.61 5.80
C VAL A 459 11.44 25.49 6.98
N THR A 460 10.27 26.11 6.86
CA THR A 460 9.72 26.97 7.91
C THR A 460 8.40 26.42 8.44
N TYR A 461 8.32 26.28 9.76
CA TYR A 461 7.12 25.86 10.47
C TYR A 461 6.48 27.09 11.15
N HIS A 462 5.23 27.38 10.82
CA HIS A 462 4.38 28.35 11.52
C HIS A 462 3.41 27.58 12.42
N VAL A 463 3.58 27.70 13.72
CA VAL A 463 2.83 26.93 14.71
C VAL A 463 1.85 27.83 15.45
N SER A 464 0.57 27.48 15.43
CA SER A 464 -0.49 28.14 16.18
C SER A 464 -1.09 27.14 17.18
N ALA A 465 -0.71 27.24 18.44
CA ALA A 465 -1.20 26.35 19.48
C ALA A 465 -2.72 26.48 19.68
N LYS A 466 -3.39 25.35 19.88
CA LYS A 466 -4.83 25.23 20.18
C LYS A 466 -5.11 24.90 21.64
N ILE A 467 -4.08 24.50 22.36
CA ILE A 467 -4.14 24.09 23.78
C ILE A 467 -3.27 25.00 24.63
N ASP A 468 -3.62 25.18 25.89
CA ASP A 468 -2.84 25.97 26.87
C ASP A 468 -1.66 25.20 27.46
N GLU A 469 -1.62 23.88 27.27
CA GLU A 469 -0.57 22.99 27.77
C GLU A 469 0.65 23.01 26.86
N LEU A 470 1.82 22.84 27.43
CA LEU A 470 3.05 22.69 26.65
C LEU A 470 3.04 21.36 25.88
N PHE A 471 3.46 21.42 24.66
CA PHE A 471 3.71 20.24 23.84
C PHE A 471 5.01 20.37 23.06
N THR A 472 5.53 19.27 22.58
CA THR A 472 6.77 19.24 21.81
C THR A 472 6.45 19.09 20.29
N LEU A 473 7.10 19.90 19.46
CA LEU A 473 7.18 19.66 18.03
C LEU A 473 8.45 18.85 17.73
N ALA A 474 8.29 17.61 17.30
CA ALA A 474 9.36 16.72 16.89
C ALA A 474 9.47 16.67 15.37
N ILE A 475 10.58 17.14 14.82
CA ILE A 475 10.82 17.27 13.38
C ILE A 475 11.85 16.22 12.97
N HIS A 476 11.50 15.34 12.03
CA HIS A 476 12.45 14.41 11.43
C HIS A 476 13.58 15.18 10.74
N ILE A 477 14.82 14.81 11.05
CA ILE A 477 16.02 15.34 10.40
C ILE A 477 16.62 14.22 9.55
N PRO A 478 16.57 14.32 8.22
CA PRO A 478 17.11 13.29 7.34
C PRO A 478 18.57 12.97 7.62
N ALA A 479 18.94 11.70 7.61
CA ALA A 479 20.27 11.22 8.00
C ALA A 479 21.42 11.80 7.17
N TYR A 480 21.15 12.34 5.97
CA TYR A 480 22.17 12.97 5.11
C TYR A 480 22.39 14.47 5.38
N VAL A 481 21.59 15.10 6.27
CA VAL A 481 21.79 16.52 6.65
C VAL A 481 23.10 16.67 7.41
N LYS A 482 23.95 17.61 6.98
CA LYS A 482 25.29 17.84 7.59
C LYS A 482 25.34 19.15 8.37
N ASP A 483 24.84 20.24 7.82
CA ASP A 483 24.97 21.59 8.38
C ASP A 483 23.61 22.11 8.82
N LEU A 484 23.00 21.44 9.83
CA LEU A 484 21.71 21.85 10.37
C LEU A 484 21.84 23.20 11.11
N ARG A 485 20.97 24.15 10.74
CA ARG A 485 20.80 25.41 11.45
C ARG A 485 19.34 25.59 11.77
N VAL A 486 19.04 25.89 13.03
CA VAL A 486 17.68 26.05 13.50
C VAL A 486 17.53 27.41 14.15
N THR A 487 16.42 28.08 13.88
CA THR A 487 16.00 29.28 14.59
C THR A 487 14.59 29.10 15.10
N VAL A 488 14.30 29.58 16.29
CA VAL A 488 12.96 29.61 16.88
C VAL A 488 12.61 31.07 17.18
N ASN A 489 11.54 31.55 16.59
CA ASN A 489 11.11 32.97 16.69
C ASN A 489 12.21 33.98 16.31
N GLY A 490 13.06 33.63 15.34
CA GLY A 490 14.16 34.44 14.82
C GLY A 490 15.46 34.36 15.62
N GLU A 491 15.49 33.66 16.74
CA GLU A 491 16.68 33.44 17.55
C GLU A 491 17.32 32.07 17.23
N ALA A 492 18.66 31.98 17.27
CA ALA A 492 19.38 30.72 17.06
C ALA A 492 19.01 29.71 18.14
N PHE A 493 18.64 28.52 17.74
CA PHE A 493 18.31 27.40 18.63
C PHE A 493 19.49 26.43 18.70
N ASP A 494 19.93 26.13 19.91
CA ASP A 494 20.97 25.12 20.12
C ASP A 494 20.40 23.72 19.99
N THR A 495 20.81 22.98 18.97
CA THR A 495 20.36 21.63 18.70
C THR A 495 21.11 20.56 19.47
N ALA A 496 22.13 20.93 20.28
CA ALA A 496 22.92 19.99 21.05
C ALA A 496 22.08 19.25 22.12
N GLY A 497 21.96 17.93 21.98
CA GLY A 497 21.14 17.10 22.86
C GLY A 497 19.63 17.08 22.55
N GLU A 498 19.18 17.88 21.59
CA GLU A 498 17.78 17.95 21.22
C GLU A 498 17.43 17.01 20.03
N ILE A 499 18.42 16.39 19.40
CA ILE A 499 18.21 15.39 18.36
C ILE A 499 18.33 14.00 18.97
N ARG A 500 17.23 13.25 18.91
CA ARG A 500 17.17 11.88 19.43
C ARG A 500 16.47 11.01 18.38
N ASP A 501 17.02 9.84 18.09
CA ASP A 501 16.48 8.88 17.12
C ASP A 501 16.09 9.49 15.77
N GLY A 502 16.85 10.50 15.30
CA GLY A 502 16.62 11.19 14.04
C GLY A 502 15.53 12.27 14.07
N TYR A 503 15.01 12.65 15.23
CA TYR A 503 14.07 13.76 15.40
C TYR A 503 14.67 14.88 16.24
N LEU A 504 14.49 16.12 15.80
CA LEU A 504 14.74 17.34 16.58
C LEU A 504 13.50 17.67 17.41
N TYR A 505 13.65 17.79 18.72
CA TYR A 505 12.59 18.08 19.66
C TYR A 505 12.64 19.56 20.10
N ILE A 506 11.55 20.30 19.85
CA ILE A 506 11.39 21.71 20.21
C ILE A 506 10.16 21.81 21.12
N SER A 507 10.37 22.22 22.39
CA SER A 507 9.32 22.34 23.42
C SER A 507 8.90 23.78 23.60
#